data_77780011f4bb8580c7a2f066bcd13879
#
_entry.id   77780011f4bb8580c7a2f066bcd13879
#
_cell.length_a   1.000
_cell.length_b   1.000
_cell.length_c   1.000
_cell.angle_alpha   90.00
_cell.angle_beta   90.00
_cell.angle_gamma   90.00
#
_symmetry.space_group_name_H-M   'P 1'
#
loop_
_entity.id
_entity.type
_entity.pdbx_description
1 polymer ?
#
loop_
_entity_poly.entity_id
_entity_poly.type
_entity_poly.pdbx_seq_one_letter_code
_entity_poly.pdbx_strand_id
1 'polypeptide(L)'
;PPLEWAASSAPSGRAIGSGRNIHMLFDLLRETADSYDAVAISSVIGVPDGIHEKYFNSGGDMINPWGGVEAMLTHAVSSCINMPSAHAPMIEAHEILNEDPGRVDPRMAAEAISSSFFQCVLKGLGQSPRIVSDPDGMAASGVLTARDVSCLIIPEGCIGLPTLAALDQGIPVIAVREGSGLIASELSALPWRRNQLFTAENYWEAAGILSALRAGITPGSVRRPFAGMVVKTWKNSNAPAATVHRRRRDTFGIALPLALSD
;
A
#
# COMPACT_ATOMS: atom_id res chain seq x y z
N PRO A 1 -28.39 -3.45 22.65
CA PRO A 1 -27.55 -2.27 22.80
C PRO A 1 -27.04 -1.82 21.42
N PRO A 2 -26.87 -0.51 21.17
CA PRO A 2 -26.38 -0.03 19.89
C PRO A 2 -24.94 -0.49 19.64
N LEU A 3 -24.54 -0.51 18.36
CA LEU A 3 -23.13 -0.59 17.97
C LEU A 3 -22.45 0.72 18.35
N GLU A 4 -21.32 0.64 19.02
CA GLU A 4 -20.57 1.80 19.45
C GLU A 4 -19.13 1.69 18.93
N TRP A 5 -18.67 2.75 18.27
CA TRP A 5 -17.31 2.86 17.74
C TRP A 5 -16.68 4.15 18.21
N ALA A 6 -15.40 4.06 18.58
CA ALA A 6 -14.59 5.22 18.95
C ALA A 6 -13.22 5.13 18.29
N ALA A 7 -12.80 6.20 17.64
CA ALA A 7 -11.51 6.32 16.99
C ALA A 7 -10.63 7.36 17.67
N SER A 8 -9.33 7.15 17.59
CA SER A 8 -8.30 8.05 18.10
C SER A 8 -6.99 7.85 17.35
N SER A 9 -5.97 8.63 17.70
CA SER A 9 -4.62 8.49 17.16
C SER A 9 -3.66 8.07 18.27
N ALA A 10 -2.83 7.07 17.98
CA ALA A 10 -1.74 6.67 18.87
C ALA A 10 -0.59 7.71 18.83
N PRO A 11 0.29 7.72 19.83
CA PRO A 11 1.48 8.59 19.81
C PRO A 11 2.41 8.35 18.61
N SER A 12 2.36 7.17 18.00
CA SER A 12 3.07 6.83 16.77
C SER A 12 2.47 7.43 15.50
N GLY A 13 1.35 8.17 15.59
CA GLY A 13 0.58 8.68 14.45
C GLY A 13 -0.39 7.67 13.83
N ARG A 14 -0.43 6.41 14.30
CA ARG A 14 -1.39 5.42 13.77
C ARG A 14 -2.80 5.72 14.22
N ALA A 15 -3.77 5.58 13.30
CA ALA A 15 -5.18 5.56 13.66
C ALA A 15 -5.48 4.25 14.43
N ILE A 16 -6.10 4.40 15.58
CA ILE A 16 -6.53 3.30 16.46
C ILE A 16 -7.98 3.50 16.87
N GLY A 17 -8.60 2.46 17.39
CA GLY A 17 -9.96 2.59 17.90
C GLY A 17 -10.44 1.35 18.60
N SER A 18 -11.68 1.41 19.06
CA SER A 18 -12.37 0.32 19.72
C SER A 18 -13.82 0.23 19.26
N GLY A 19 -14.36 -0.97 19.32
CA GLY A 19 -15.77 -1.23 19.03
C GLY A 19 -16.41 -2.07 20.12
N ARG A 20 -17.71 -1.84 20.34
CA ARG A 20 -18.54 -2.63 21.25
C ARG A 20 -19.71 -3.22 20.48
N ASN A 21 -20.19 -4.37 20.96
CA ASN A 21 -21.39 -5.04 20.44
C ASN A 21 -21.28 -5.52 18.97
N ILE A 22 -20.06 -5.73 18.45
CA ILE A 22 -19.83 -6.17 17.07
C ILE A 22 -20.53 -7.51 16.74
N HIS A 23 -20.78 -8.35 17.75
CA HIS A 23 -21.50 -9.61 17.58
C HIS A 23 -22.89 -9.40 16.96
N MET A 24 -23.58 -8.30 17.27
CA MET A 24 -24.90 -7.99 16.70
C MET A 24 -24.82 -7.79 15.17
N LEU A 25 -23.74 -7.18 14.69
CA LEU A 25 -23.51 -7.07 13.26
C LEU A 25 -23.28 -8.44 12.63
N PHE A 26 -22.48 -9.29 13.27
CA PHE A 26 -22.25 -10.65 12.76
C PHE A 26 -23.50 -11.51 12.76
N ASP A 27 -24.36 -11.41 13.78
CA ASP A 27 -25.62 -12.13 13.82
C ASP A 27 -26.53 -11.71 12.66
N LEU A 28 -26.68 -10.40 12.43
CA LEU A 28 -27.42 -9.89 11.28
C LEU A 28 -26.83 -10.34 9.94
N LEU A 29 -25.52 -10.29 9.80
CA LEU A 29 -24.86 -10.67 8.55
C LEU A 29 -24.96 -12.17 8.26
N ARG A 30 -24.90 -13.03 9.29
CA ARG A 30 -25.11 -14.47 9.12
C ARG A 30 -26.50 -14.82 8.63
N GLU A 31 -27.52 -14.08 9.08
CA GLU A 31 -28.91 -14.28 8.64
C GLU A 31 -29.11 -13.82 7.17
N THR A 32 -28.29 -12.92 6.68
CA THR A 32 -28.50 -12.26 5.38
C THR A 32 -27.42 -12.57 4.33
N ALA A 33 -26.29 -13.16 4.71
CA ALA A 33 -25.12 -13.34 3.87
C ALA A 33 -25.39 -14.06 2.54
N ASP A 34 -26.26 -15.07 2.55
CA ASP A 34 -26.61 -15.84 1.35
C ASP A 34 -27.41 -15.05 0.30
N SER A 35 -27.92 -13.89 0.69
CA SER A 35 -28.77 -13.04 -0.17
C SER A 35 -28.01 -11.92 -0.88
N TYR A 36 -26.75 -11.69 -0.52
CA TYR A 36 -25.98 -10.54 -0.99
C TYR A 36 -24.53 -10.91 -1.33
N ASP A 37 -23.95 -10.23 -2.32
CA ASP A 37 -22.55 -10.42 -2.76
C ASP A 37 -21.56 -9.53 -2.02
N ALA A 38 -22.02 -8.46 -1.37
CA ALA A 38 -21.19 -7.50 -0.63
C ALA A 38 -22.01 -6.72 0.39
N VAL A 39 -21.36 -6.13 1.40
CA VAL A 39 -22.03 -5.32 2.42
C VAL A 39 -21.41 -3.94 2.57
N ALA A 40 -22.25 -2.91 2.51
CA ALA A 40 -21.91 -1.55 2.91
C ALA A 40 -22.38 -1.31 4.34
N ILE A 41 -21.48 -0.86 5.19
CA ILE A 41 -21.78 -0.53 6.59
C ILE A 41 -21.76 0.98 6.72
N SER A 42 -22.81 1.57 7.25
CA SER A 42 -22.86 3.00 7.56
C SER A 42 -23.14 3.20 9.03
N SER A 43 -22.24 3.87 9.73
CA SER A 43 -22.39 4.15 11.17
C SER A 43 -21.57 5.37 11.58
N VAL A 44 -21.96 5.96 12.71
CA VAL A 44 -21.17 6.99 13.36
C VAL A 44 -19.99 6.35 14.08
N ILE A 45 -18.81 6.89 13.89
CA ILE A 45 -17.61 6.56 14.66
C ILE A 45 -17.24 7.80 15.47
N GLY A 46 -17.40 7.70 16.79
CA GLY A 46 -17.06 8.80 17.70
C GLY A 46 -15.57 9.15 17.66
N VAL A 47 -15.26 10.40 17.59
CA VAL A 47 -13.89 10.96 17.70
C VAL A 47 -13.88 12.03 18.79
N PRO A 48 -12.69 12.36 19.36
CA PRO A 48 -12.58 13.48 20.28
C PRO A 48 -13.03 14.81 19.65
N ASP A 49 -13.55 15.71 20.47
CA ASP A 49 -14.01 17.04 20.03
C ASP A 49 -12.95 17.80 19.21
N GLY A 50 -13.38 18.48 18.16
CA GLY A 50 -12.54 19.27 17.25
C GLY A 50 -11.67 18.45 16.29
N ILE A 51 -11.75 17.12 16.31
CA ILE A 51 -10.96 16.27 15.38
C ILE A 51 -11.48 16.39 13.95
N HIS A 52 -12.79 16.52 13.73
CA HIS A 52 -13.38 16.74 12.41
C HIS A 52 -12.82 17.99 11.75
N GLU A 53 -12.95 19.14 12.41
CA GLU A 53 -12.44 20.43 11.91
C GLU A 53 -10.94 20.34 11.61
N LYS A 54 -10.17 19.81 12.54
CA LYS A 54 -8.72 19.64 12.39
C LYS A 54 -8.36 18.77 11.19
N TYR A 55 -9.09 17.68 10.98
CA TYR A 55 -8.83 16.75 9.86
C TYR A 55 -9.12 17.42 8.52
N PHE A 56 -10.31 17.98 8.32
CA PHE A 56 -10.70 18.60 7.06
C PHE A 56 -9.88 19.86 6.72
N ASN A 57 -9.38 20.57 7.73
CA ASN A 57 -8.52 21.74 7.56
C ASN A 57 -7.02 21.38 7.45
N SER A 58 -6.64 20.12 7.60
CA SER A 58 -5.24 19.69 7.57
C SER A 58 -4.59 19.75 6.17
N GLY A 59 -5.38 19.92 5.11
CA GLY A 59 -4.88 19.85 3.74
C GLY A 59 -4.31 18.48 3.34
N GLY A 60 -4.63 17.43 4.09
CA GLY A 60 -4.11 16.08 3.90
C GLY A 60 -2.88 15.71 4.74
N ASP A 61 -2.45 16.62 5.64
CA ASP A 61 -1.29 16.40 6.52
C ASP A 61 -1.65 15.64 7.81
N MET A 62 -2.88 15.21 7.96
CA MET A 62 -3.34 14.43 9.11
C MET A 62 -3.79 13.04 8.68
N ILE A 63 -3.40 12.02 9.47
CA ILE A 63 -3.91 10.66 9.27
C ILE A 63 -5.40 10.65 9.54
N ASN A 64 -6.18 9.98 8.65
CA ASN A 64 -7.61 9.79 8.85
C ASN A 64 -7.86 9.04 10.17
N PRO A 65 -8.47 9.69 11.18
CA PRO A 65 -8.63 9.09 12.51
C PRO A 65 -9.63 7.92 12.50
N TRP A 66 -10.60 7.93 11.58
CA TRP A 66 -11.61 6.86 11.47
C TRP A 66 -11.05 5.59 10.83
N GLY A 67 -10.00 5.72 9.98
CA GLY A 67 -9.45 4.64 9.19
C GLY A 67 -9.03 3.39 9.98
N GLY A 68 -8.62 3.55 11.23
CA GLY A 68 -8.27 2.42 12.10
C GLY A 68 -9.49 1.57 12.48
N VAL A 69 -10.61 2.19 12.82
CA VAL A 69 -11.88 1.50 13.13
C VAL A 69 -12.49 0.92 11.88
N GLU A 70 -12.51 1.66 10.78
CA GLU A 70 -13.03 1.21 9.49
C GLU A 70 -12.30 -0.04 8.99
N ALA A 71 -10.97 -0.03 9.04
CA ALA A 71 -10.16 -1.18 8.66
C ALA A 71 -10.42 -2.40 9.56
N MET A 72 -10.50 -2.20 10.87
CA MET A 72 -10.79 -3.27 11.83
C MET A 72 -12.16 -3.88 11.55
N LEU A 73 -13.19 -3.06 11.39
CA LEU A 73 -14.57 -3.47 11.18
C LEU A 73 -14.73 -4.25 9.87
N THR A 74 -14.27 -3.67 8.76
CA THR A 74 -14.42 -4.28 7.43
C THR A 74 -13.57 -5.54 7.29
N HIS A 75 -12.36 -5.55 7.86
CA HIS A 75 -11.52 -6.76 7.88
C HIS A 75 -12.18 -7.89 8.69
N ALA A 76 -12.74 -7.58 9.86
CA ALA A 76 -13.43 -8.57 10.69
C ALA A 76 -14.64 -9.17 9.93
N VAL A 77 -15.45 -8.33 9.28
CA VAL A 77 -16.60 -8.81 8.48
C VAL A 77 -16.12 -9.68 7.32
N SER A 78 -15.18 -9.21 6.53
CA SER A 78 -14.67 -9.97 5.37
C SER A 78 -14.04 -11.30 5.78
N SER A 79 -13.33 -11.35 6.91
CA SER A 79 -12.70 -12.57 7.41
C SER A 79 -13.69 -13.59 8.00
N CYS A 80 -14.75 -13.11 8.66
CA CYS A 80 -15.72 -14.00 9.34
C CYS A 80 -16.86 -14.47 8.45
N ILE A 81 -17.22 -13.67 7.44
CA ILE A 81 -18.39 -13.90 6.58
C ILE A 81 -17.97 -14.24 5.13
N ASN A 82 -16.69 -14.09 4.77
CA ASN A 82 -16.16 -14.26 3.42
C ASN A 82 -16.85 -13.35 2.38
N MET A 83 -17.23 -12.15 2.79
CA MET A 83 -17.96 -11.18 1.97
C MET A 83 -17.17 -9.88 1.86
N PRO A 84 -17.01 -9.28 0.67
CA PRO A 84 -16.48 -7.94 0.53
C PRO A 84 -17.28 -6.95 1.36
N SER A 85 -16.62 -6.13 2.14
CA SER A 85 -17.26 -5.12 2.99
C SER A 85 -16.53 -3.80 2.93
N ALA A 86 -17.28 -2.72 3.04
CA ALA A 86 -16.73 -1.37 3.17
C ALA A 86 -17.57 -0.55 4.14
N HIS A 87 -16.92 0.38 4.84
CA HIS A 87 -17.56 1.27 5.78
C HIS A 87 -17.66 2.68 5.19
N ALA A 88 -18.80 3.33 5.40
CA ALA A 88 -19.04 4.74 5.11
C ALA A 88 -19.36 5.45 6.43
N PRO A 89 -18.43 6.22 6.99
CA PRO A 89 -18.67 6.95 8.22
C PRO A 89 -19.77 7.98 8.02
N MET A 90 -20.64 8.10 9.04
CA MET A 90 -21.64 9.15 9.12
C MET A 90 -21.14 10.22 10.08
N ILE A 91 -21.35 11.48 9.74
CA ILE A 91 -21.10 12.63 10.60
C ILE A 91 -22.39 12.94 11.34
N GLU A 92 -22.32 13.16 12.64
CA GLU A 92 -23.48 13.54 13.44
C GLU A 92 -23.98 14.95 13.06
N ALA A 93 -25.32 15.14 13.09
CA ALA A 93 -25.95 16.38 12.64
C ALA A 93 -25.47 17.64 13.40
N HIS A 94 -25.16 17.50 14.69
CA HIS A 94 -24.67 18.62 15.51
C HIS A 94 -23.24 19.04 15.14
N GLU A 95 -22.40 18.12 14.65
CA GLU A 95 -21.07 18.41 14.16
C GLU A 95 -21.13 19.20 12.85
N ILE A 96 -22.07 18.84 11.95
CA ILE A 96 -22.28 19.55 10.67
C ILE A 96 -22.79 20.97 10.89
N LEU A 97 -23.68 21.17 11.88
CA LEU A 97 -24.32 22.47 12.11
C LEU A 97 -23.37 23.52 12.71
N ASN A 98 -22.31 23.09 13.36
CA ASN A 98 -21.38 23.97 14.09
C ASN A 98 -20.03 24.16 13.37
N GLU A 99 -19.77 23.43 12.32
CA GLU A 99 -18.50 23.47 11.60
C GLU A 99 -18.70 23.97 10.16
N ASP A 100 -17.99 25.03 9.80
CA ASP A 100 -17.78 25.41 8.40
C ASP A 100 -16.40 24.91 7.97
N PRO A 101 -16.30 23.78 7.27
CA PRO A 101 -15.01 23.23 6.85
C PRO A 101 -14.32 24.09 5.79
N GLY A 102 -14.93 25.22 5.37
CA GLY A 102 -14.37 26.11 4.37
C GLY A 102 -14.12 25.38 3.04
N ARG A 103 -12.92 25.52 2.50
CA ARG A 103 -12.49 24.80 1.29
C ARG A 103 -11.88 23.46 1.66
N VAL A 104 -12.63 22.39 1.46
CA VAL A 104 -12.15 21.03 1.66
C VAL A 104 -11.24 20.62 0.49
N ASP A 105 -10.14 19.94 0.77
CA ASP A 105 -9.29 19.33 -0.25
C ASP A 105 -10.13 18.40 -1.15
N PRO A 106 -10.03 18.51 -2.49
CA PRO A 106 -10.82 17.69 -3.40
C PRO A 106 -10.69 16.19 -3.17
N ARG A 107 -9.58 15.71 -2.64
CA ARG A 107 -9.36 14.31 -2.28
C ARG A 107 -10.22 13.85 -1.10
N MET A 108 -10.61 14.78 -0.24
CA MET A 108 -11.40 14.54 0.98
C MET A 108 -12.87 14.97 0.81
N ALA A 109 -13.23 15.57 -0.33
CA ALA A 109 -14.55 16.17 -0.53
C ALA A 109 -15.71 15.16 -0.40
N ALA A 110 -15.51 13.91 -0.82
CA ALA A 110 -16.51 12.86 -0.66
C ALA A 110 -16.75 12.50 0.81
N GLU A 111 -15.72 12.59 1.64
CA GLU A 111 -15.79 12.27 3.07
C GLU A 111 -16.54 13.37 3.86
N ALA A 112 -16.51 14.61 3.39
CA ALA A 112 -17.21 15.73 4.02
C ALA A 112 -18.74 15.61 3.95
N ILE A 113 -19.28 14.76 3.07
CA ILE A 113 -20.72 14.57 2.89
C ILE A 113 -21.04 13.06 2.98
N SER A 114 -21.66 12.65 4.09
CA SER A 114 -21.95 11.23 4.38
C SER A 114 -22.69 10.50 3.24
N SER A 115 -23.68 11.14 2.60
CA SER A 115 -24.40 10.52 1.47
C SER A 115 -23.53 10.30 0.24
N SER A 116 -22.62 11.23 -0.06
CA SER A 116 -21.65 11.11 -1.16
C SER A 116 -20.65 10.00 -0.88
N PHE A 117 -20.16 9.92 0.34
CA PHE A 117 -19.25 8.84 0.76
C PHE A 117 -19.92 7.47 0.65
N PHE A 118 -21.16 7.35 1.14
CA PHE A 118 -21.93 6.12 1.04
C PHE A 118 -22.17 5.68 -0.41
N GLN A 119 -22.48 6.62 -1.30
CA GLN A 119 -22.61 6.33 -2.74
C GLN A 119 -21.29 5.83 -3.35
N CYS A 120 -20.15 6.42 -2.98
CA CYS A 120 -18.84 5.95 -3.41
C CYS A 120 -18.56 4.52 -2.96
N VAL A 121 -18.91 4.20 -1.69
CA VAL A 121 -18.78 2.86 -1.13
C VAL A 121 -19.62 1.85 -1.89
N LEU A 122 -20.92 2.14 -2.12
CA LEU A 122 -21.81 1.26 -2.89
C LEU A 122 -21.30 1.03 -4.33
N LYS A 123 -20.86 2.09 -4.99
CA LYS A 123 -20.28 2.00 -6.34
C LYS A 123 -19.02 1.13 -6.37
N GLY A 124 -18.15 1.29 -5.37
CA GLY A 124 -16.93 0.49 -5.23
C GLY A 124 -17.25 -1.00 -4.99
N LEU A 125 -18.16 -1.29 -4.08
CA LEU A 125 -18.57 -2.66 -3.76
C LEU A 125 -19.25 -3.35 -4.94
N GLY A 126 -20.02 -2.64 -5.77
CA GLY A 126 -20.62 -3.18 -6.99
C GLY A 126 -19.60 -3.66 -8.03
N GLN A 127 -18.33 -3.31 -7.87
CA GLN A 127 -17.21 -3.72 -8.72
C GLN A 127 -16.15 -4.54 -7.96
N SER A 128 -16.38 -4.84 -6.69
CA SER A 128 -15.40 -5.58 -5.89
C SER A 128 -15.31 -7.04 -6.33
N PRO A 129 -14.11 -7.64 -6.29
CA PRO A 129 -13.97 -9.07 -6.53
C PRO A 129 -14.62 -9.87 -5.38
N ARG A 130 -15.12 -11.06 -5.71
CA ARG A 130 -15.58 -12.00 -4.69
C ARG A 130 -14.41 -12.54 -3.90
N ILE A 131 -14.65 -12.86 -2.62
CA ILE A 131 -13.69 -13.57 -1.78
C ILE A 131 -13.91 -15.06 -1.97
N VAL A 132 -12.85 -15.79 -2.35
CA VAL A 132 -12.88 -17.25 -2.50
C VAL A 132 -12.08 -17.85 -1.34
N SER A 133 -12.72 -18.68 -0.52
CA SER A 133 -12.11 -19.29 0.66
C SER A 133 -12.08 -20.82 0.63
N ASP A 134 -12.78 -21.44 -0.32
CA ASP A 134 -12.75 -22.89 -0.49
C ASP A 134 -11.56 -23.32 -1.34
N PRO A 135 -10.90 -24.46 -1.04
CA PRO A 135 -9.72 -24.93 -1.75
C PRO A 135 -9.97 -25.22 -3.23
N ASP A 136 -11.14 -25.73 -3.59
CA ASP A 136 -11.49 -26.08 -4.97
C ASP A 136 -11.69 -24.79 -5.80
N GLY A 137 -12.39 -23.80 -5.22
CA GLY A 137 -12.56 -22.48 -5.82
C GLY A 137 -11.24 -21.77 -6.02
N MET A 138 -10.29 -21.85 -5.07
CA MET A 138 -8.96 -21.24 -5.21
C MET A 138 -8.13 -21.82 -6.38
N ALA A 139 -8.41 -23.02 -6.82
CA ALA A 139 -7.78 -23.64 -7.97
C ALA A 139 -8.44 -23.27 -9.31
N ALA A 140 -9.58 -22.57 -9.28
CA ALA A 140 -10.32 -22.21 -10.49
C ALA A 140 -9.57 -21.16 -11.32
N SER A 141 -9.76 -21.21 -12.63
CA SER A 141 -9.19 -20.21 -13.54
C SER A 141 -9.77 -18.82 -13.29
N GLY A 142 -8.92 -17.81 -13.24
CA GLY A 142 -9.31 -16.41 -13.00
C GLY A 142 -9.36 -15.99 -11.54
N VAL A 143 -9.11 -16.91 -10.60
CA VAL A 143 -8.93 -16.57 -9.18
C VAL A 143 -7.52 -16.04 -8.97
N LEU A 144 -7.41 -14.85 -8.35
CA LEU A 144 -6.13 -14.26 -7.97
C LEU A 144 -5.73 -14.70 -6.56
N THR A 145 -4.50 -15.12 -6.42
CA THR A 145 -3.91 -15.55 -5.14
C THR A 145 -2.65 -14.74 -4.82
N ALA A 146 -2.07 -14.91 -3.66
CA ALA A 146 -0.80 -14.28 -3.32
C ALA A 146 0.35 -14.63 -4.29
N ARG A 147 0.26 -15.77 -4.99
CA ARG A 147 1.24 -16.20 -6.00
C ARG A 147 1.21 -15.34 -7.27
N ASP A 148 0.09 -14.66 -7.53
CA ASP A 148 -0.10 -13.80 -8.69
C ASP A 148 0.41 -12.38 -8.43
N VAL A 149 0.77 -12.05 -7.18
CA VAL A 149 1.30 -10.74 -6.81
C VAL A 149 2.77 -10.64 -7.22
N SER A 150 3.06 -9.79 -8.19
CA SER A 150 4.42 -9.57 -8.72
C SER A 150 5.28 -8.70 -7.81
N CYS A 151 4.70 -7.69 -7.21
CA CYS A 151 5.34 -6.83 -6.21
C CYS A 151 4.30 -6.06 -5.39
N LEU A 152 4.74 -5.55 -4.25
CA LEU A 152 3.98 -4.62 -3.40
C LEU A 152 4.65 -3.23 -3.49
N ILE A 153 3.86 -2.19 -3.80
CA ILE A 153 4.32 -0.79 -3.78
C ILE A 153 3.66 -0.11 -2.59
N ILE A 154 4.47 0.48 -1.71
CA ILE A 154 4.00 1.10 -0.47
C ILE A 154 4.72 2.42 -0.21
N PRO A 155 4.11 3.38 0.51
CA PRO A 155 4.85 4.50 1.08
C PRO A 155 5.91 4.00 2.07
N GLU A 156 7.08 4.67 2.11
CA GLU A 156 8.11 4.36 3.10
C GLU A 156 7.55 4.53 4.52
N GLY A 157 7.87 3.59 5.41
CA GLY A 157 7.35 3.59 6.79
C GLY A 157 6.03 2.84 6.98
N CYS A 158 5.33 2.44 5.92
CA CYS A 158 4.09 1.68 6.03
C CYS A 158 4.39 0.19 6.29
N ILE A 159 4.34 -0.20 7.57
CA ILE A 159 4.43 -1.61 7.97
C ILE A 159 3.05 -2.09 8.42
N GLY A 160 2.46 -2.96 7.61
CA GLY A 160 1.16 -3.56 7.88
C GLY A 160 1.12 -5.03 7.45
N LEU A 161 -0.03 -5.68 7.58
CA LEU A 161 -0.19 -7.08 7.19
C LEU A 161 0.24 -7.37 5.75
N PRO A 162 -0.08 -6.53 4.74
CA PRO A 162 0.41 -6.76 3.37
C PRO A 162 1.93 -6.75 3.27
N THR A 163 2.61 -5.86 4.00
CA THR A 163 4.08 -5.77 4.03
C THR A 163 4.70 -7.01 4.64
N LEU A 164 4.14 -7.49 5.77
CA LEU A 164 4.63 -8.69 6.45
C LEU A 164 4.35 -9.95 5.62
N ALA A 165 3.20 -10.03 4.96
CA ALA A 165 2.89 -11.13 4.04
C ALA A 165 3.84 -11.15 2.83
N ALA A 166 4.15 -9.98 2.26
CA ALA A 166 5.12 -9.88 1.17
C ALA A 166 6.52 -10.31 1.61
N LEU A 167 6.95 -9.89 2.83
CA LEU A 167 8.23 -10.30 3.41
C LEU A 167 8.32 -11.82 3.53
N ASP A 168 7.31 -12.45 4.14
CA ASP A 168 7.25 -13.90 4.37
C ASP A 168 7.29 -14.69 3.07
N GLN A 169 6.47 -14.29 2.10
CA GLN A 169 6.34 -14.97 0.82
C GLN A 169 7.46 -14.65 -0.19
N GLY A 170 8.37 -13.74 0.14
CA GLY A 170 9.45 -13.34 -0.75
C GLY A 170 9.02 -12.46 -1.92
N ILE A 171 7.85 -11.82 -1.83
CA ILE A 171 7.34 -10.89 -2.85
C ILE A 171 8.19 -9.60 -2.79
N PRO A 172 8.69 -9.09 -3.93
CA PRO A 172 9.40 -7.82 -3.98
C PRO A 172 8.56 -6.66 -3.45
N VAL A 173 9.18 -5.77 -2.66
CA VAL A 173 8.53 -4.57 -2.12
C VAL A 173 9.28 -3.34 -2.63
N ILE A 174 8.53 -2.35 -3.12
CA ILE A 174 9.04 -1.04 -3.53
C ILE A 174 8.51 0.00 -2.54
N ALA A 175 9.39 0.53 -1.71
CA ALA A 175 9.09 1.58 -0.75
C ALA A 175 9.30 2.95 -1.40
N VAL A 176 8.27 3.81 -1.38
CA VAL A 176 8.28 5.12 -2.04
C VAL A 176 8.42 6.21 -0.99
N ARG A 177 9.48 7.02 -1.07
CA ARG A 177 9.80 8.08 -0.11
C ARG A 177 8.85 9.27 -0.21
N GLU A 178 8.46 9.65 -1.40
CA GLU A 178 7.51 10.76 -1.63
C GLU A 178 6.19 10.58 -0.86
N GLY A 179 5.78 9.32 -0.64
CA GLY A 179 4.58 8.98 0.12
C GLY A 179 4.84 8.72 1.61
N SER A 180 6.02 9.05 2.16
CA SER A 180 6.32 8.85 3.57
C SER A 180 5.35 9.68 4.42
N GLY A 181 4.62 8.99 5.30
CA GLY A 181 3.62 9.59 6.17
C GLY A 181 4.17 9.93 7.56
N LEU A 182 3.25 10.29 8.45
CA LEU A 182 3.55 10.57 9.86
C LEU A 182 3.93 9.31 10.65
N ILE A 183 3.84 8.12 10.04
CA ILE A 183 4.17 6.85 10.70
C ILE A 183 5.67 6.63 10.60
N ALA A 184 6.35 6.74 11.74
CA ALA A 184 7.77 6.49 11.86
C ALA A 184 8.04 4.99 12.10
N SER A 185 7.98 4.20 11.06
CA SER A 185 8.36 2.78 11.11
C SER A 185 9.55 2.53 10.19
N GLU A 186 10.56 1.84 10.67
CA GLU A 186 11.78 1.59 9.91
C GLU A 186 11.65 0.28 9.11
N LEU A 187 11.24 0.41 7.87
CA LEU A 187 11.03 -0.71 6.96
C LEU A 187 12.32 -1.50 6.69
N SER A 188 13.46 -0.80 6.65
CA SER A 188 14.78 -1.38 6.45
C SER A 188 15.22 -2.33 7.58
N ALA A 189 14.66 -2.19 8.79
CA ALA A 189 14.97 -3.04 9.93
C ALA A 189 14.37 -4.46 9.83
N LEU A 190 13.44 -4.69 8.91
CA LEU A 190 12.87 -6.02 8.70
C LEU A 190 13.86 -6.94 7.96
N PRO A 191 13.81 -8.27 8.18
CA PRO A 191 14.78 -9.22 7.66
C PRO A 191 14.53 -9.55 6.17
N TRP A 192 14.70 -8.55 5.31
CA TRP A 192 14.52 -8.71 3.87
C TRP A 192 15.53 -9.67 3.24
N ARG A 193 15.06 -10.45 2.29
CA ARG A 193 15.93 -11.23 1.42
C ARG A 193 16.66 -10.30 0.44
N ARG A 194 17.77 -10.76 -0.10
CA ARG A 194 18.49 -10.00 -1.13
C ARG A 194 17.58 -9.71 -2.33
N ASN A 195 17.54 -8.45 -2.77
CA ASN A 195 16.69 -7.97 -3.87
C ASN A 195 15.16 -8.11 -3.61
N GLN A 196 14.74 -8.14 -2.37
CA GLN A 196 13.33 -8.13 -2.00
C GLN A 196 12.81 -6.73 -1.69
N LEU A 197 13.62 -5.87 -1.04
CA LEU A 197 13.27 -4.48 -0.78
C LEU A 197 14.00 -3.55 -1.77
N PHE A 198 13.25 -2.68 -2.42
CA PHE A 198 13.72 -1.59 -3.27
C PHE A 198 13.21 -0.27 -2.72
N THR A 199 14.00 0.80 -2.83
CA THR A 199 13.58 2.15 -2.45
C THR A 199 13.52 3.03 -3.70
N ALA A 200 12.43 3.77 -3.83
CA ALA A 200 12.19 4.76 -4.88
C ALA A 200 11.99 6.13 -4.24
N GLU A 201 12.48 7.19 -4.86
CA GLU A 201 12.29 8.57 -4.38
C GLU A 201 10.84 9.03 -4.61
N ASN A 202 10.23 8.59 -5.73
CA ASN A 202 8.88 8.94 -6.13
C ASN A 202 8.21 7.79 -6.90
N TYR A 203 6.92 7.95 -7.22
CA TYR A 203 6.15 6.92 -7.92
C TYR A 203 6.59 6.72 -9.38
N TRP A 204 7.20 7.71 -10.04
CA TRP A 204 7.79 7.53 -11.38
C TRP A 204 9.00 6.60 -11.34
N GLU A 205 9.85 6.75 -10.34
CA GLU A 205 10.95 5.81 -10.13
C GLU A 205 10.46 4.42 -9.77
N ALA A 206 9.41 4.31 -8.95
CA ALA A 206 8.78 3.04 -8.64
C ALA A 206 8.26 2.33 -9.90
N ALA A 207 7.66 3.06 -10.83
CA ALA A 207 7.22 2.52 -12.12
C ALA A 207 8.42 2.02 -12.96
N GLY A 208 9.56 2.72 -12.92
CA GLY A 208 10.81 2.30 -13.56
C GLY A 208 11.36 1.00 -12.95
N ILE A 209 11.39 0.90 -11.61
CA ILE A 209 11.78 -0.32 -10.89
C ILE A 209 10.86 -1.49 -11.26
N LEU A 210 9.54 -1.27 -11.24
CA LEU A 210 8.55 -2.28 -11.62
C LEU A 210 8.77 -2.78 -13.06
N SER A 211 9.04 -1.86 -13.99
CA SER A 211 9.31 -2.20 -15.39
C SER A 211 10.58 -3.04 -15.55
N ALA A 212 11.63 -2.73 -14.80
CA ALA A 212 12.86 -3.51 -14.77
C ALA A 212 12.61 -4.92 -14.23
N LEU A 213 11.88 -5.05 -13.12
CA LEU A 213 11.52 -6.35 -12.53
C LEU A 213 10.71 -7.20 -13.50
N ARG A 214 9.72 -6.62 -14.19
CA ARG A 214 8.93 -7.31 -15.23
C ARG A 214 9.77 -7.81 -16.40
N ALA A 215 10.82 -7.07 -16.76
CA ALA A 215 11.76 -7.47 -17.81
C ALA A 215 12.83 -8.47 -17.32
N GLY A 216 12.79 -8.90 -16.06
CA GLY A 216 13.83 -9.76 -15.47
C GLY A 216 15.18 -9.07 -15.27
N ILE A 217 15.19 -7.73 -15.24
CA ILE A 217 16.40 -6.91 -15.09
C ILE A 217 16.50 -6.44 -13.65
N THR A 218 17.67 -6.61 -13.04
CA THR A 218 17.93 -6.04 -11.71
C THR A 218 17.88 -4.51 -11.77
N PRO A 219 17.00 -3.81 -11.02
CA PRO A 219 16.86 -2.35 -11.10
C PRO A 219 18.18 -1.58 -10.95
N GLY A 220 19.08 -2.03 -10.07
CA GLY A 220 20.41 -1.43 -9.90
C GLY A 220 21.32 -1.49 -11.13
N SER A 221 21.03 -2.33 -12.11
CA SER A 221 21.81 -2.42 -13.36
C SER A 221 21.42 -1.35 -14.39
N VAL A 222 20.26 -0.71 -14.22
CA VAL A 222 19.76 0.34 -15.11
C VAL A 222 19.68 1.71 -14.43
N ARG A 223 19.76 1.76 -13.10
CA ARG A 223 19.73 3.00 -12.30
C ARG A 223 21.12 3.66 -12.29
N ARG A 224 21.17 4.96 -12.56
CA ARG A 224 22.42 5.75 -12.50
C ARG A 224 22.60 6.39 -11.10
N PRO A 225 23.86 6.62 -10.65
CA PRO A 225 25.12 6.20 -11.28
C PRO A 225 25.33 4.69 -11.19
N PHE A 226 25.90 4.09 -12.24
CA PHE A 226 26.22 2.67 -12.21
C PHE A 226 27.35 2.39 -11.21
N ALA A 227 27.21 1.31 -10.45
CA ALA A 227 28.30 0.80 -9.65
C ALA A 227 29.53 0.53 -10.53
N GLY A 228 30.72 0.84 -10.05
CA GLY A 228 31.97 0.59 -10.78
C GLY A 228 32.08 -0.89 -11.17
N MET A 229 32.37 -1.13 -12.43
CA MET A 229 32.54 -2.49 -12.94
C MET A 229 33.90 -3.05 -12.51
N VAL A 230 33.91 -4.14 -11.77
CA VAL A 230 35.14 -4.88 -11.46
C VAL A 230 35.40 -5.82 -12.63
N VAL A 231 36.38 -5.46 -13.47
CA VAL A 231 36.84 -6.35 -14.55
C VAL A 231 37.81 -7.38 -13.95
N LYS A 232 37.38 -8.62 -13.89
CA LYS A 232 38.26 -9.76 -13.59
C LYS A 232 38.85 -10.27 -14.93
N THR A 233 40.15 -10.05 -15.15
CA THR A 233 40.86 -10.66 -16.27
C THR A 233 41.19 -12.10 -15.91
N TRP A 234 40.70 -13.05 -16.67
CA TRP A 234 41.15 -14.41 -16.58
C TRP A 234 42.52 -14.53 -17.28
N LYS A 235 43.54 -14.86 -16.55
CA LYS A 235 44.84 -15.18 -17.13
C LYS A 235 44.81 -16.64 -17.57
N ASN A 236 44.79 -16.88 -18.87
CA ASN A 236 45.12 -18.21 -19.38
C ASN A 236 46.62 -18.41 -19.15
N SER A 237 47.00 -19.41 -18.35
CA SER A 237 48.40 -19.69 -17.96
C SER A 237 49.30 -20.00 -19.17
N ASN A 238 48.77 -20.19 -20.36
CA ASN A 238 49.47 -20.52 -21.59
C ASN A 238 49.43 -19.42 -22.67
N ALA A 239 48.93 -18.18 -22.33
CA ALA A 239 48.89 -17.10 -23.28
C ALA A 239 50.05 -16.10 -23.02
N PRO A 240 50.78 -15.59 -24.06
CA PRO A 240 51.80 -14.56 -23.89
C PRO A 240 51.15 -13.29 -23.29
N ALA A 241 51.88 -12.57 -22.45
CA ALA A 241 51.43 -11.40 -21.72
C ALA A 241 50.94 -10.30 -22.68
N ALA A 242 49.63 -10.03 -22.65
CA ALA A 242 49.06 -8.93 -23.41
C ALA A 242 49.27 -7.62 -22.65
N THR A 243 49.75 -6.58 -23.36
CA THR A 243 49.96 -5.22 -22.85
C THR A 243 48.60 -4.57 -22.55
N VAL A 244 48.36 -4.20 -21.29
CA VAL A 244 47.11 -3.56 -20.89
C VAL A 244 47.20 -2.05 -21.21
N HIS A 245 46.46 -1.61 -22.23
CA HIS A 245 46.26 -0.17 -22.46
C HIS A 245 45.16 0.36 -21.51
N ARG A 246 45.51 1.35 -20.68
CA ARG A 246 44.54 2.12 -19.86
C ARG A 246 43.61 2.92 -20.76
N ARG A 247 42.32 2.63 -20.74
CA ARG A 247 41.30 3.45 -21.43
C ARG A 247 41.06 4.76 -20.69
N ARG A 248 41.03 5.88 -21.39
CA ARG A 248 40.56 7.17 -20.89
C ARG A 248 39.03 7.13 -20.77
N ARG A 249 38.51 7.65 -19.66
CA ARG A 249 37.08 7.91 -19.51
C ARG A 249 36.73 9.21 -20.23
N ASP A 250 35.74 9.19 -21.09
CA ASP A 250 35.13 10.42 -21.58
C ASP A 250 34.13 10.97 -20.54
N THR A 251 33.72 12.21 -20.73
CA THR A 251 32.83 12.95 -19.82
C THR A 251 31.44 12.34 -19.69
N PHE A 252 31.10 11.32 -20.47
CA PHE A 252 29.81 10.66 -20.45
C PHE A 252 29.83 9.21 -19.95
N GLY A 253 31.01 8.68 -19.62
CA GLY A 253 31.10 7.34 -19.03
C GLY A 253 30.87 6.18 -20.01
N ILE A 254 30.76 6.42 -21.31
CA ILE A 254 30.63 5.40 -22.36
C ILE A 254 32.01 5.06 -22.89
N ALA A 255 32.44 3.82 -22.72
CA ALA A 255 33.68 3.34 -23.35
C ALA A 255 33.39 2.89 -24.77
N LEU A 256 33.81 3.66 -25.74
CA LEU A 256 33.83 3.23 -27.16
C LEU A 256 34.94 2.21 -27.39
N PRO A 257 34.72 1.14 -28.17
CA PRO A 257 35.80 0.24 -28.57
C PRO A 257 36.73 1.02 -29.54
N LEU A 258 38.03 1.10 -29.21
CA LEU A 258 39.03 1.54 -30.16
C LEU A 258 39.18 0.43 -31.20
N ALA A 259 39.08 0.82 -32.48
CA ALA A 259 39.39 -0.05 -33.59
C ALA A 259 40.80 -0.59 -33.47
N LEU A 260 40.97 -1.87 -33.68
CA LEU A 260 42.25 -2.51 -33.87
C LEU A 260 42.82 -1.94 -35.20
N SER A 261 43.88 -1.17 -35.13
CA SER A 261 44.75 -0.92 -36.30
C SER A 261 45.71 -2.10 -36.41
N ASP A 262 45.79 -2.64 -37.60
CA ASP A 262 46.70 -3.69 -38.02
C ASP A 262 48.15 -3.44 -37.65
#